data_7d98b414970f94145c5d312a43966841
#
_entry.id   7d98b414970f94145c5d312a43966841
#
_cell.length_a   1.000
_cell.length_b   1.000
_cell.length_c   1.000
_cell.angle_alpha   90.00
_cell.angle_beta   90.00
_cell.angle_gamma   90.00
#
_symmetry.space_group_name_H-M   'P 1'
#
loop_
_entity.id
_entity.type
_entity.pdbx_description
1 polymer ?
#
loop_
_entity_poly.entity_id
_entity_poly.type
_entity_poly.pdbx_seq_one_letter_code
_entity_poly.pdbx_strand_id
1 'polypeptide(L)'
;ANKQNREVENGQYINVGTPGNYIFWGTNMEIMSTMDASAYIASENQDIMIDDMTISIKQGDNIEAIVQRINDANGDVRASIGDLRGGAKVIQLRTSTPHKILLQDLAGGTVLQDIGLVRAGAGNTYENNYEPSALVTGKSIFETLIYLRDAMLNDDVRAIGSEALGYIDSAIDNVTTVQANASSKVTRLDMGFTNFEDQKLAIHEALAKNENIDYSEEIVNFNMWQYAHTASLQTAGRLLGRTLMDYLRQ
;
A
#
# COMPACT_ATOMS: atom_id res chain seq x y z
N ALA A 1 -5.48 -0.56 6.21
CA ALA A 1 -4.79 -1.63 5.47
C ALA A 1 -3.29 -1.52 5.72
N ASN A 2 -2.67 -2.59 6.22
CA ASN A 2 -1.28 -2.58 6.65
C ASN A 2 -0.36 -2.62 5.42
N LYS A 3 0.38 -1.55 5.16
CA LYS A 3 1.43 -1.52 4.15
C LYS A 3 2.64 -2.28 4.70
N GLN A 4 3.03 -3.37 4.06
CA GLN A 4 4.22 -4.13 4.42
C GLN A 4 5.44 -3.54 3.70
N ASN A 5 6.25 -2.79 4.42
CA ASN A 5 7.52 -2.29 3.91
C ASN A 5 8.63 -3.31 4.20
N ARG A 6 9.44 -3.61 3.20
CA ARG A 6 10.64 -4.42 3.31
C ARG A 6 11.84 -3.59 2.91
N GLU A 7 12.89 -3.67 3.71
CA GLU A 7 14.17 -3.07 3.39
C GLU A 7 14.85 -3.90 2.30
N VAL A 8 15.26 -3.25 1.23
CA VAL A 8 15.87 -3.86 0.05
C VAL A 8 17.33 -3.44 -0.06
N GLU A 9 17.67 -2.27 0.42
CA GLU A 9 19.01 -1.72 0.44
C GLU A 9 19.13 -0.84 1.70
N ASN A 10 20.35 -0.59 2.18
CA ASN A 10 20.56 0.14 3.43
C ASN A 10 19.80 1.49 3.42
N GLY A 11 18.73 1.55 4.22
CA GLY A 11 17.83 2.69 4.30
C GLY A 11 16.77 2.82 3.19
N GLN A 12 16.72 1.90 2.22
CA GLN A 12 15.69 1.88 1.17
C GLN A 12 14.61 0.84 1.44
N TYR A 13 13.38 1.29 1.54
CA TYR A 13 12.22 0.45 1.79
C TYR A 13 11.33 0.37 0.55
N ILE A 14 10.89 -0.83 0.20
CA ILE A 14 9.86 -1.07 -0.83
C ILE A 14 8.61 -1.63 -0.16
N ASN A 15 7.47 -1.04 -0.50
CA ASN A 15 6.18 -1.59 -0.12
C ASN A 15 5.87 -2.80 -0.99
N VAL A 16 5.85 -4.00 -0.38
CA VAL A 16 5.64 -5.27 -1.09
C VAL A 16 4.17 -5.70 -1.12
N GLY A 17 3.30 -5.09 -0.33
CA GLY A 17 1.87 -5.42 -0.29
C GLY A 17 1.01 -4.34 -0.93
N THR A 18 0.05 -4.73 -1.77
CA THR A 18 -1.03 -3.85 -2.20
C THR A 18 -2.32 -4.36 -1.57
N PRO A 19 -3.01 -3.56 -0.73
CA PRO A 19 -4.28 -3.97 -0.14
C PRO A 19 -5.31 -4.26 -1.23
N GLY A 20 -6.14 -5.31 -1.04
CA GLY A 20 -7.11 -5.76 -2.04
C GLY A 20 -8.15 -4.70 -2.41
N ASN A 21 -8.49 -3.80 -1.48
CA ASN A 21 -9.41 -2.70 -1.77
C ASN A 21 -8.88 -1.77 -2.88
N TYR A 22 -7.58 -1.50 -2.96
CA TYR A 22 -6.99 -0.71 -4.05
C TYR A 22 -6.99 -1.42 -5.39
N ILE A 23 -7.09 -2.74 -5.38
CA ILE A 23 -7.18 -3.54 -6.62
C ILE A 23 -8.62 -3.60 -7.10
N PHE A 24 -9.56 -3.90 -6.19
CA PHE A 24 -10.93 -4.25 -6.55
C PHE A 24 -11.89 -3.06 -6.56
N TRP A 25 -11.58 -1.96 -5.86
CA TRP A 25 -12.37 -0.72 -5.92
C TRP A 25 -11.77 0.35 -6.83
N GLY A 26 -10.47 0.39 -7.00
CA GLY A 26 -9.77 1.32 -7.89
C GLY A 26 -9.92 2.80 -7.54
N THR A 27 -11.12 3.26 -7.37
CA THR A 27 -11.48 4.65 -7.04
C THR A 27 -12.25 4.72 -5.72
N ASN A 28 -12.20 5.87 -5.07
CA ASN A 28 -12.99 6.15 -3.90
C ASN A 28 -14.47 6.11 -4.25
N MET A 29 -15.26 5.46 -3.39
CA MET A 29 -16.70 5.45 -3.57
C MET A 29 -17.31 6.80 -3.26
N GLU A 30 -18.27 7.19 -4.06
CA GLU A 30 -19.02 8.42 -3.88
C GLU A 30 -20.51 8.13 -4.05
N ILE A 31 -21.32 8.65 -3.13
CA ILE A 31 -22.77 8.58 -3.15
C ILE A 31 -23.29 10.00 -3.08
N MET A 32 -24.10 10.38 -4.06
CA MET A 32 -24.77 11.67 -4.08
C MET A 32 -26.28 11.45 -4.08
N SER A 33 -26.98 12.03 -3.12
CA SER A 33 -28.43 12.08 -3.10
C SER A 33 -28.96 12.89 -4.29
N THR A 34 -30.13 12.54 -4.77
CA THR A 34 -30.89 13.34 -5.76
C THR A 34 -32.08 14.05 -5.14
N MET A 35 -32.35 13.83 -3.85
CA MET A 35 -33.40 14.51 -3.11
C MET A 35 -32.93 15.87 -2.60
N ASP A 36 -33.80 16.89 -2.79
CA ASP A 36 -33.52 18.22 -2.25
C ASP A 36 -33.65 18.22 -0.72
N ALA A 37 -32.53 18.37 -0.04
CA ALA A 37 -32.46 18.44 1.42
C ALA A 37 -32.30 19.89 1.93
N SER A 38 -32.51 20.91 1.09
CA SER A 38 -32.33 22.32 1.49
C SER A 38 -33.30 22.76 2.62
N ALA A 39 -34.48 22.18 2.67
CA ALA A 39 -35.48 22.41 3.71
C ALA A 39 -35.48 21.37 4.83
N TYR A 40 -34.57 20.39 4.79
CA TYR A 40 -34.50 19.34 5.81
C TYR A 40 -34.07 19.90 7.17
N ILE A 41 -34.83 19.51 8.20
CA ILE A 41 -34.51 19.77 9.61
C ILE A 41 -34.83 18.51 10.40
N ALA A 42 -33.87 17.99 11.17
CA ALA A 42 -34.07 16.82 12.01
C ALA A 42 -35.18 17.07 13.04
N SER A 43 -36.22 16.23 13.04
CA SER A 43 -37.39 16.35 13.91
C SER A 43 -37.11 15.97 15.37
N GLU A 44 -36.15 15.08 15.59
CA GLU A 44 -35.77 14.57 16.91
C GLU A 44 -34.29 14.16 16.92
N ASN A 45 -33.78 13.79 18.13
CA ASN A 45 -32.44 13.27 18.25
C ASN A 45 -32.41 11.83 17.70
N GLN A 46 -31.51 11.59 16.76
CA GLN A 46 -31.36 10.28 16.09
C GLN A 46 -29.90 9.97 15.91
N ASP A 47 -29.57 8.69 15.82
CA ASP A 47 -28.23 8.23 15.54
C ASP A 47 -28.19 7.60 14.13
N ILE A 48 -27.19 7.96 13.36
CA ILE A 48 -26.88 7.32 12.08
C ILE A 48 -25.55 6.59 12.21
N MET A 49 -25.37 5.56 11.41
CA MET A 49 -24.09 4.85 11.30
C MET A 49 -23.59 4.96 9.88
N ILE A 50 -22.35 5.41 9.75
CA ILE A 50 -21.60 5.45 8.50
C ILE A 50 -20.33 4.63 8.72
N ASP A 51 -20.21 3.54 7.97
CA ASP A 51 -19.21 2.49 8.20
C ASP A 51 -19.30 1.98 9.66
N ASP A 52 -18.21 2.09 10.42
CA ASP A 52 -18.16 1.69 11.84
C ASP A 52 -18.38 2.87 12.80
N MET A 53 -18.74 4.06 12.27
CA MET A 53 -18.88 5.29 13.07
C MET A 53 -20.34 5.61 13.34
N THR A 54 -20.72 5.67 14.62
CA THR A 54 -22.02 6.19 15.04
C THR A 54 -21.95 7.70 15.20
N ILE A 55 -22.86 8.41 14.55
CA ILE A 55 -22.94 9.88 14.50
C ILE A 55 -24.29 10.30 15.03
N SER A 56 -24.29 11.07 16.12
CA SER A 56 -25.53 11.58 16.73
C SER A 56 -25.98 12.89 16.05
N ILE A 57 -27.16 12.83 15.47
CA ILE A 57 -27.88 13.98 14.86
C ILE A 57 -28.83 14.52 15.93
N LYS A 58 -28.81 15.82 16.13
CA LYS A 58 -29.67 16.50 17.13
C LYS A 58 -30.91 17.08 16.47
N GLN A 59 -31.98 17.14 17.25
CA GLN A 59 -33.17 17.86 16.86
C GLN A 59 -32.82 19.31 16.44
N GLY A 60 -33.30 19.73 15.28
CA GLY A 60 -33.04 21.03 14.71
C GLY A 60 -31.81 21.09 13.78
N ASP A 61 -31.03 20.00 13.66
CA ASP A 61 -29.93 19.98 12.70
C ASP A 61 -30.45 20.06 11.25
N ASN A 62 -29.89 20.94 10.48
CA ASN A 62 -30.11 21.05 9.04
C ASN A 62 -29.03 20.28 8.27
N ILE A 63 -29.07 20.27 6.94
CA ILE A 63 -28.13 19.56 6.10
C ILE A 63 -26.66 20.00 6.35
N GLU A 64 -26.41 21.29 6.58
CA GLU A 64 -25.09 21.82 6.87
C GLU A 64 -24.54 21.28 8.20
N ALA A 65 -25.39 21.23 9.24
CA ALA A 65 -25.01 20.68 10.55
C ALA A 65 -24.74 19.18 10.45
N ILE A 66 -25.54 18.42 9.69
CA ILE A 66 -25.33 16.99 9.46
C ILE A 66 -23.99 16.73 8.76
N VAL A 67 -23.69 17.47 7.68
CA VAL A 67 -22.40 17.40 6.98
C VAL A 67 -21.24 17.70 7.91
N GLN A 68 -21.36 18.70 8.76
CA GLN A 68 -20.33 19.03 9.74
C GLN A 68 -20.13 17.89 10.76
N ARG A 69 -21.21 17.31 11.31
CA ARG A 69 -21.10 16.19 12.26
C ARG A 69 -20.45 14.97 11.64
N ILE A 70 -20.78 14.63 10.38
CA ILE A 70 -20.13 13.53 9.66
C ILE A 70 -18.63 13.79 9.54
N ASN A 71 -18.23 15.01 9.18
CA ASN A 71 -16.84 15.36 9.01
C ASN A 71 -16.07 15.44 10.36
N ASP A 72 -16.74 15.87 11.43
CA ASP A 72 -16.17 15.96 12.77
C ASP A 72 -15.98 14.59 13.42
N ALA A 73 -16.75 13.58 13.02
CA ALA A 73 -16.58 12.20 13.44
C ALA A 73 -15.24 11.59 13.00
N ASN A 74 -14.56 12.25 12.04
CA ASN A 74 -13.20 11.93 11.58
C ASN A 74 -13.03 10.50 11.06
N GLY A 75 -14.10 9.93 10.52
CA GLY A 75 -14.09 8.63 9.83
C GLY A 75 -13.42 8.68 8.47
N ASP A 76 -13.48 7.56 7.75
CA ASP A 76 -12.94 7.44 6.38
C ASP A 76 -13.87 8.06 5.32
N VAL A 77 -15.10 8.42 5.68
CA VAL A 77 -16.09 9.08 4.81
C VAL A 77 -16.11 10.57 5.08
N ARG A 78 -16.12 11.37 4.02
CA ARG A 78 -16.31 12.81 4.06
C ARG A 78 -17.62 13.19 3.42
N ALA A 79 -18.34 14.10 4.06
CA ALA A 79 -19.58 14.66 3.58
C ALA A 79 -19.34 16.06 2.99
N SER A 80 -20.07 16.38 1.93
CA SER A 80 -20.14 17.71 1.34
C SER A 80 -21.56 17.99 0.83
N ILE A 81 -21.83 19.25 0.56
CA ILE A 81 -23.09 19.68 -0.04
C ILE A 81 -22.82 19.87 -1.53
N GLY A 82 -23.62 19.19 -2.35
CA GLY A 82 -23.66 19.36 -3.79
C GLY A 82 -24.88 20.22 -4.19
N ASP A 83 -24.74 20.92 -5.30
CA ASP A 83 -25.82 21.69 -5.88
C ASP A 83 -26.36 20.98 -7.14
N LEU A 84 -27.65 20.66 -7.15
CA LEU A 84 -28.33 20.13 -8.35
C LEU A 84 -28.85 21.31 -9.20
N ARG A 85 -29.12 21.02 -10.47
CA ARG A 85 -29.77 22.00 -11.36
C ARG A 85 -31.08 22.48 -10.74
N GLY A 86 -31.22 23.79 -10.57
CA GLY A 86 -32.40 24.40 -9.93
C GLY A 86 -32.16 24.93 -8.52
N GLY A 87 -30.93 24.81 -7.99
CA GLY A 87 -30.57 25.32 -6.67
C GLY A 87 -30.89 24.40 -5.50
N ALA A 88 -31.30 23.13 -5.78
CA ALA A 88 -31.52 22.15 -4.78
C ALA A 88 -30.19 21.70 -4.15
N LYS A 89 -30.12 21.68 -2.82
CA LYS A 89 -28.97 21.24 -2.07
C LYS A 89 -29.08 19.72 -1.76
N VAL A 90 -28.06 18.99 -2.07
CA VAL A 90 -28.00 17.53 -1.83
C VAL A 90 -26.78 17.18 -1.02
N ILE A 91 -26.85 16.08 -0.30
CA ILE A 91 -25.70 15.55 0.41
C ILE A 91 -24.89 14.61 -0.51
N GLN A 92 -23.58 14.74 -0.43
CA GLN A 92 -22.63 13.93 -1.15
C GLN A 92 -21.65 13.33 -0.12
N LEU A 93 -21.51 12.01 -0.15
CA LEU A 93 -20.56 11.27 0.69
C LEU A 93 -19.46 10.69 -0.19
N ARG A 94 -18.23 10.83 0.24
CA ARG A 94 -17.06 10.28 -0.47
C ARG A 94 -16.10 9.62 0.49
N THR A 95 -15.61 8.44 0.12
CA THR A 95 -14.57 7.76 0.90
C THR A 95 -13.20 8.40 0.71
N SER A 96 -12.37 8.39 1.75
CA SER A 96 -10.95 8.80 1.67
C SER A 96 -10.06 7.67 1.16
N THR A 97 -10.47 6.42 1.37
CA THR A 97 -9.83 5.20 0.84
C THR A 97 -10.83 4.38 0.05
N PRO A 98 -10.43 3.62 -0.98
CA PRO A 98 -11.37 2.82 -1.78
C PRO A 98 -12.02 1.72 -0.95
N HIS A 99 -13.29 1.86 -0.66
CA HIS A 99 -14.14 0.86 0.01
C HIS A 99 -15.62 1.21 -0.21
N LYS A 100 -16.52 0.28 0.16
CA LYS A 100 -17.96 0.49 0.12
C LYS A 100 -18.39 1.31 1.33
N ILE A 101 -19.19 2.36 1.12
CA ILE A 101 -19.79 3.14 2.21
C ILE A 101 -20.96 2.32 2.77
N LEU A 102 -20.93 2.04 4.05
CA LEU A 102 -22.04 1.38 4.74
C LEU A 102 -22.88 2.45 5.45
N LEU A 103 -24.17 2.49 5.14
CA LEU A 103 -25.11 3.48 5.67
C LEU A 103 -26.23 2.80 6.45
N GLN A 104 -26.56 3.32 7.63
CA GLN A 104 -27.67 2.80 8.43
C GLN A 104 -28.25 3.89 9.30
N ASP A 105 -29.58 4.04 9.30
CA ASP A 105 -30.32 4.75 10.34
C ASP A 105 -30.48 3.83 11.55
N LEU A 106 -30.10 4.28 12.75
CA LEU A 106 -30.16 3.49 13.98
C LEU A 106 -31.45 3.77 14.74
N ALA A 107 -31.87 2.80 15.56
CA ALA A 107 -32.97 2.95 16.54
C ALA A 107 -34.30 3.52 15.97
N GLY A 108 -34.62 3.21 14.70
CA GLY A 108 -35.85 3.67 14.06
C GLY A 108 -35.76 5.11 13.50
N GLY A 109 -34.58 5.69 13.48
CA GLY A 109 -34.31 6.96 12.80
C GLY A 109 -34.56 6.89 11.30
N THR A 110 -34.72 8.04 10.68
CA THR A 110 -35.02 8.20 9.25
C THR A 110 -34.14 9.27 8.55
N VAL A 111 -33.10 9.74 9.20
CA VAL A 111 -32.27 10.86 8.69
C VAL A 111 -31.71 10.55 7.30
N LEU A 112 -31.05 9.40 7.13
CA LEU A 112 -30.46 9.02 5.85
C LEU A 112 -31.53 8.72 4.77
N GLN A 113 -32.71 8.24 5.18
CA GLN A 113 -33.85 8.07 4.30
C GLN A 113 -34.40 9.43 3.84
N ASP A 114 -34.62 10.34 4.78
CA ASP A 114 -35.23 11.65 4.51
C ASP A 114 -34.36 12.55 3.63
N ILE A 115 -33.03 12.39 3.71
CA ILE A 115 -32.06 13.09 2.84
C ILE A 115 -31.75 12.30 1.55
N GLY A 116 -32.43 11.15 1.30
CA GLY A 116 -32.35 10.41 0.05
C GLY A 116 -31.05 9.64 -0.19
N LEU A 117 -30.40 9.20 0.85
CA LEU A 117 -29.22 8.31 0.75
C LEU A 117 -29.59 6.84 0.90
N VAL A 118 -30.54 6.53 1.79
CA VAL A 118 -31.00 5.19 2.09
C VAL A 118 -32.46 5.03 1.67
N ARG A 119 -32.81 3.88 1.12
CA ARG A 119 -34.16 3.55 0.67
C ARG A 119 -35.09 3.36 1.86
N ALA A 120 -36.29 3.97 1.79
CA ALA A 120 -37.30 3.82 2.80
C ALA A 120 -37.67 2.34 3.02
N GLY A 121 -37.73 1.90 4.29
CA GLY A 121 -38.04 0.56 4.67
C GLY A 121 -36.97 -0.50 4.41
N ALA A 122 -35.73 -0.09 4.05
CA ALA A 122 -34.62 -1.02 3.84
C ALA A 122 -34.17 -1.74 5.14
N GLY A 123 -34.68 -1.33 6.29
CA GLY A 123 -34.33 -1.90 7.58
C GLY A 123 -32.83 -1.73 7.92
N ASN A 124 -32.35 -2.60 8.79
CA ASN A 124 -30.94 -2.59 9.25
C ASN A 124 -30.00 -3.38 8.31
N THR A 125 -30.35 -3.53 7.04
CA THR A 125 -29.51 -4.27 6.08
C THR A 125 -28.49 -3.34 5.44
N TYR A 126 -27.22 -3.65 5.64
CA TYR A 126 -26.11 -2.91 5.02
C TYR A 126 -25.96 -3.15 3.52
N GLU A 127 -26.58 -4.19 2.98
CA GLU A 127 -26.43 -4.56 1.58
C GLU A 127 -27.54 -3.96 0.74
N ASN A 128 -27.17 -3.20 -0.30
CA ASN A 128 -28.08 -2.63 -1.30
C ASN A 128 -29.21 -1.78 -0.74
N ASN A 129 -28.94 -1.06 0.35
CA ASN A 129 -29.93 -0.20 1.02
C ASN A 129 -29.95 1.24 0.49
N TYR A 130 -29.12 1.56 -0.49
CA TYR A 130 -29.12 2.92 -1.08
C TYR A 130 -30.44 3.25 -1.77
N GLU A 131 -30.78 4.52 -1.74
CA GLU A 131 -31.92 5.01 -2.52
C GLU A 131 -31.66 4.77 -4.01
N PRO A 132 -32.60 4.13 -4.77
CA PRO A 132 -32.39 3.81 -6.19
C PRO A 132 -32.09 5.02 -7.07
N SER A 133 -32.55 6.21 -6.68
CA SER A 133 -32.27 7.47 -7.38
C SER A 133 -30.93 8.07 -7.05
N ALA A 134 -30.26 7.64 -5.97
CA ALA A 134 -28.93 8.15 -5.59
C ALA A 134 -27.89 7.78 -6.64
N LEU A 135 -27.03 8.74 -6.96
CA LEU A 135 -25.90 8.54 -7.88
C LEU A 135 -24.75 7.89 -7.12
N VAL A 136 -24.41 6.67 -7.47
CA VAL A 136 -23.34 5.90 -6.84
C VAL A 136 -22.22 5.67 -7.86
N THR A 137 -21.02 6.14 -7.54
CA THR A 137 -19.81 5.94 -8.35
C THR A 137 -18.72 5.25 -7.53
N GLY A 138 -17.68 4.72 -8.19
CA GLY A 138 -16.58 4.05 -7.48
C GLY A 138 -16.96 2.64 -7.00
N LYS A 139 -17.80 1.92 -7.75
CA LYS A 139 -18.19 0.53 -7.45
C LYS A 139 -16.98 -0.41 -7.54
N SER A 140 -17.02 -1.48 -6.75
CA SER A 140 -16.05 -2.56 -6.90
C SER A 140 -16.27 -3.34 -8.21
N ILE A 141 -15.23 -4.03 -8.67
CA ILE A 141 -15.35 -4.94 -9.82
C ILE A 141 -16.46 -6.00 -9.59
N PHE A 142 -16.64 -6.46 -8.35
CA PHE A 142 -17.67 -7.43 -8.01
C PHE A 142 -19.08 -6.83 -8.13
N GLU A 143 -19.29 -5.61 -7.64
CA GLU A 143 -20.57 -4.90 -7.79
C GLU A 143 -20.86 -4.57 -9.25
N THR A 144 -19.83 -4.26 -10.03
CA THR A 144 -19.94 -4.07 -11.48
C THR A 144 -20.42 -5.34 -12.19
N LEU A 145 -19.86 -6.49 -11.83
CA LEU A 145 -20.29 -7.79 -12.39
C LEU A 145 -21.72 -8.15 -11.96
N ILE A 146 -22.09 -7.87 -10.71
CA ILE A 146 -23.46 -8.06 -10.23
C ILE A 146 -24.43 -7.14 -10.99
N TYR A 147 -24.07 -5.88 -11.17
CA TYR A 147 -24.86 -4.92 -11.93
C TYR A 147 -25.06 -5.35 -13.39
N LEU A 148 -23.98 -5.82 -14.05
CA LEU A 148 -24.05 -6.37 -15.40
C LEU A 148 -24.98 -7.58 -15.47
N ARG A 149 -24.84 -8.52 -14.53
CA ARG A 149 -25.71 -9.70 -14.43
C ARG A 149 -27.19 -9.28 -14.34
N ASP A 150 -27.49 -8.35 -13.45
CA ASP A 150 -28.86 -7.91 -13.18
C ASP A 150 -29.43 -7.14 -14.39
N ALA A 151 -28.62 -6.31 -15.05
CA ALA A 151 -29.00 -5.64 -16.30
C ALA A 151 -29.29 -6.66 -17.43
N MET A 152 -28.47 -7.73 -17.53
CA MET A 152 -28.72 -8.80 -18.50
C MET A 152 -29.98 -9.61 -18.20
N LEU A 153 -30.27 -9.90 -16.92
CA LEU A 153 -31.47 -10.62 -16.52
C LEU A 153 -32.77 -9.82 -16.75
N ASN A 154 -32.67 -8.49 -16.75
CA ASN A 154 -33.77 -7.56 -16.99
C ASN A 154 -33.86 -7.09 -18.45
N ASP A 155 -33.03 -7.61 -19.36
CA ASP A 155 -32.95 -7.19 -20.77
C ASP A 155 -32.73 -5.65 -20.92
N ASP A 156 -32.08 -5.02 -19.97
CA ASP A 156 -31.78 -3.58 -19.99
C ASP A 156 -30.55 -3.30 -20.86
N VAL A 157 -30.78 -3.26 -22.18
CA VAL A 157 -29.75 -3.00 -23.20
C VAL A 157 -29.04 -1.67 -22.97
N ARG A 158 -29.73 -0.66 -22.42
CA ARG A 158 -29.14 0.65 -22.17
C ARG A 158 -28.15 0.61 -21.01
N ALA A 159 -28.54 -0.02 -19.89
CA ALA A 159 -27.64 -0.23 -18.75
C ALA A 159 -26.40 -1.05 -19.14
N ILE A 160 -26.60 -2.10 -19.98
CA ILE A 160 -25.49 -2.91 -20.48
C ILE A 160 -24.55 -2.08 -21.37
N GLY A 161 -25.08 -1.35 -22.36
CA GLY A 161 -24.30 -0.71 -23.39
C GLY A 161 -23.61 0.58 -22.98
N SER A 162 -24.07 1.26 -21.94
CA SER A 162 -23.51 2.56 -21.51
C SER A 162 -22.79 2.50 -20.17
N GLU A 163 -23.44 1.97 -19.14
CA GLU A 163 -22.94 2.05 -17.78
C GLU A 163 -22.08 0.84 -17.41
N ALA A 164 -22.58 -0.37 -17.66
CA ALA A 164 -21.88 -1.60 -17.27
C ALA A 164 -20.54 -1.75 -17.98
N LEU A 165 -20.49 -1.47 -19.29
CA LEU A 165 -19.23 -1.51 -20.06
C LEU A 165 -18.23 -0.48 -19.54
N GLY A 166 -18.68 0.75 -19.28
CA GLY A 166 -17.82 1.79 -18.73
C GLY A 166 -17.24 1.43 -17.36
N TYR A 167 -18.02 0.77 -16.49
CA TYR A 167 -17.51 0.29 -15.21
C TYR A 167 -16.52 -0.88 -15.37
N ILE A 168 -16.73 -1.77 -16.33
CA ILE A 168 -15.82 -2.87 -16.64
C ILE A 168 -14.49 -2.32 -17.17
N ASP A 169 -14.53 -1.40 -18.12
CA ASP A 169 -13.32 -0.77 -18.67
C ASP A 169 -12.52 -0.09 -17.55
N SER A 170 -13.17 0.66 -16.69
CA SER A 170 -12.53 1.30 -15.53
C SER A 170 -11.92 0.27 -14.56
N ALA A 171 -12.58 -0.86 -14.35
CA ALA A 171 -12.07 -1.94 -13.51
C ALA A 171 -10.84 -2.62 -14.12
N ILE A 172 -10.84 -2.86 -15.44
CA ILE A 172 -9.71 -3.43 -16.18
C ILE A 172 -8.52 -2.47 -16.12
N ASP A 173 -8.72 -1.18 -16.36
CA ASP A 173 -7.69 -0.15 -16.29
C ASP A 173 -7.05 -0.10 -14.90
N ASN A 174 -7.85 -0.21 -13.85
CA ASN A 174 -7.34 -0.24 -12.48
C ASN A 174 -6.48 -1.47 -12.22
N VAL A 175 -6.97 -2.67 -12.57
CA VAL A 175 -6.21 -3.92 -12.42
C VAL A 175 -4.89 -3.85 -13.20
N THR A 176 -4.93 -3.34 -14.42
CA THR A 176 -3.74 -3.17 -15.28
C THR A 176 -2.74 -2.20 -14.65
N THR A 177 -3.22 -1.10 -14.08
CA THR A 177 -2.38 -0.12 -13.38
C THR A 177 -1.72 -0.74 -12.15
N VAL A 178 -2.47 -1.49 -11.35
CA VAL A 178 -1.91 -2.18 -10.17
C VAL A 178 -0.90 -3.25 -10.59
N GLN A 179 -1.17 -3.99 -11.67
CA GLN A 179 -0.24 -4.97 -12.23
C GLN A 179 1.06 -4.31 -12.71
N ALA A 180 0.98 -3.16 -13.41
CA ALA A 180 2.15 -2.40 -13.84
C ALA A 180 2.99 -1.92 -12.65
N ASN A 181 2.32 -1.43 -11.59
CA ASN A 181 2.98 -1.04 -10.34
C ASN A 181 3.66 -2.23 -9.64
N ALA A 182 3.03 -3.40 -9.63
CA ALA A 182 3.63 -4.62 -9.08
C ALA A 182 4.86 -5.05 -9.90
N SER A 183 4.76 -5.05 -11.22
CA SER A 183 5.87 -5.36 -12.14
C SER A 183 7.06 -4.41 -11.95
N SER A 184 6.80 -3.11 -11.80
CA SER A 184 7.85 -2.12 -11.50
C SER A 184 8.57 -2.42 -10.17
N LYS A 185 7.84 -2.89 -9.14
CA LYS A 185 8.46 -3.30 -7.87
C LYS A 185 9.34 -4.53 -8.04
N VAL A 186 8.89 -5.52 -8.82
CA VAL A 186 9.69 -6.72 -9.14
C VAL A 186 10.98 -6.32 -9.84
N THR A 187 10.90 -5.48 -10.88
CA THR A 187 12.10 -4.99 -11.59
C THR A 187 13.09 -4.28 -10.65
N ARG A 188 12.58 -3.46 -9.72
CA ARG A 188 13.43 -2.79 -8.72
C ARG A 188 14.09 -3.79 -7.76
N LEU A 189 13.40 -4.86 -7.38
CA LEU A 189 13.95 -5.93 -6.55
C LEU A 189 15.04 -6.70 -7.30
N ASP A 190 14.83 -7.01 -8.57
CA ASP A 190 15.81 -7.69 -9.41
C ASP A 190 17.08 -6.85 -9.60
N MET A 191 16.92 -5.52 -9.84
CA MET A 191 18.07 -4.60 -9.88
C MET A 191 18.82 -4.56 -8.56
N GLY A 192 18.10 -4.51 -7.42
CA GLY A 192 18.70 -4.56 -6.09
C GLY A 192 19.50 -5.85 -5.87
N PHE A 193 18.93 -6.99 -6.26
CA PHE A 193 19.59 -8.28 -6.16
C PHE A 193 20.89 -8.33 -7.00
N THR A 194 20.83 -7.85 -8.24
CA THR A 194 22.02 -7.76 -9.11
C THR A 194 23.09 -6.87 -8.49
N ASN A 195 22.72 -5.70 -7.97
CA ASN A 195 23.66 -4.81 -7.28
C ASN A 195 24.32 -5.47 -6.06
N PHE A 196 23.57 -6.26 -5.29
CA PHE A 196 24.13 -7.01 -4.16
C PHE A 196 25.13 -8.09 -4.61
N GLU A 197 24.85 -8.79 -5.70
CA GLU A 197 25.79 -9.77 -6.26
C GLU A 197 27.08 -9.11 -6.74
N ASP A 198 26.98 -7.98 -7.42
CA ASP A 198 28.13 -7.19 -7.86
C ASP A 198 28.97 -6.66 -6.68
N GLN A 199 28.30 -6.15 -5.64
CA GLN A 199 28.97 -5.69 -4.41
C GLN A 199 29.67 -6.87 -3.70
N LYS A 200 28.99 -8.02 -3.61
CA LYS A 200 29.58 -9.23 -3.02
C LYS A 200 30.83 -9.67 -3.78
N LEU A 201 30.78 -9.65 -5.12
CA LEU A 201 31.93 -9.98 -5.95
C LEU A 201 33.07 -8.99 -5.71
N ALA A 202 32.79 -7.70 -5.72
CA ALA A 202 33.80 -6.65 -5.46
C ALA A 202 34.43 -6.78 -4.07
N ILE A 203 33.64 -7.12 -3.04
CA ILE A 203 34.16 -7.39 -1.69
C ILE A 203 35.06 -8.63 -1.69
N HIS A 204 34.67 -9.71 -2.37
CA HIS A 204 35.48 -10.90 -2.47
C HIS A 204 36.81 -10.63 -3.19
N GLU A 205 36.79 -9.84 -4.27
CA GLU A 205 38.02 -9.43 -4.96
C GLU A 205 38.93 -8.57 -4.09
N ALA A 206 38.35 -7.62 -3.35
CA ALA A 206 39.10 -6.78 -2.42
C ALA A 206 39.70 -7.60 -1.28
N LEU A 207 38.95 -8.55 -0.74
CA LEU A 207 39.42 -9.47 0.29
C LEU A 207 40.58 -10.35 -0.24
N ALA A 208 40.39 -10.90 -1.44
CA ALA A 208 41.44 -11.71 -2.09
C ALA A 208 42.73 -10.91 -2.31
N LYS A 209 42.64 -9.64 -2.72
CA LYS A 209 43.81 -8.76 -2.87
C LYS A 209 44.51 -8.45 -1.54
N ASN A 210 43.77 -8.44 -0.45
CA ASN A 210 44.31 -8.10 0.87
C ASN A 210 44.79 -9.33 1.65
N GLU A 211 44.21 -10.48 1.44
CA GLU A 211 44.55 -11.74 2.16
C GLU A 211 45.44 -12.67 1.35
N ASN A 212 45.40 -12.62 0.02
CA ASN A 212 46.22 -13.48 -0.80
C ASN A 212 47.69 -13.05 -0.75
N ILE A 213 48.55 -14.00 -0.41
CA ILE A 213 49.99 -13.84 -0.44
C ILE A 213 50.45 -13.89 -1.91
N ASP A 214 51.31 -12.93 -2.32
CA ASP A 214 52.04 -13.08 -3.57
C ASP A 214 53.09 -14.22 -3.39
N TYR A 215 52.69 -15.39 -3.85
CA TYR A 215 53.56 -16.59 -3.75
C TYR A 215 54.96 -16.36 -4.31
N SER A 216 55.10 -15.53 -5.34
CA SER A 216 56.43 -15.22 -5.94
C SER A 216 57.29 -14.44 -5.00
N GLU A 217 56.76 -13.43 -4.36
CA GLU A 217 57.45 -12.61 -3.39
C GLU A 217 57.78 -13.41 -2.13
N GLU A 218 56.82 -14.16 -1.62
CA GLU A 218 57.01 -14.96 -0.41
C GLU A 218 58.01 -16.12 -0.61
N ILE A 219 58.09 -16.76 -1.78
CA ILE A 219 59.11 -17.74 -2.10
C ILE A 219 60.50 -17.04 -2.12
N VAL A 220 60.64 -15.86 -2.68
CA VAL A 220 61.92 -15.12 -2.66
C VAL A 220 62.30 -14.77 -1.23
N ASN A 221 61.38 -14.25 -0.44
CA ASN A 221 61.63 -13.93 0.97
C ASN A 221 61.98 -15.16 1.77
N PHE A 222 61.30 -16.29 1.59
CA PHE A 222 61.62 -17.55 2.24
C PHE A 222 63.05 -18.06 1.89
N ASN A 223 63.40 -18.04 0.63
CA ASN A 223 64.75 -18.37 0.20
C ASN A 223 65.84 -17.47 0.83
N MET A 224 65.57 -16.17 0.87
CA MET A 224 66.47 -15.19 1.49
C MET A 224 66.68 -15.47 2.99
N TRP A 225 65.60 -15.82 3.72
CA TRP A 225 65.70 -16.24 5.12
C TRP A 225 66.44 -17.54 5.30
N GLN A 226 66.24 -18.53 4.41
CA GLN A 226 67.02 -19.79 4.43
C GLN A 226 68.54 -19.53 4.22
N TYR A 227 68.90 -18.69 3.26
CA TYR A 227 70.29 -18.33 3.04
C TYR A 227 70.89 -17.58 4.25
N ALA A 228 70.20 -16.63 4.82
CA ALA A 228 70.61 -15.92 6.01
C ALA A 228 70.80 -16.87 7.21
N HIS A 229 69.87 -17.80 7.43
CA HIS A 229 69.96 -18.81 8.48
C HIS A 229 71.16 -19.73 8.28
N THR A 230 71.38 -20.27 7.06
CA THR A 230 72.50 -21.09 6.74
C THR A 230 73.84 -20.37 6.90
N ALA A 231 73.94 -19.14 6.47
CA ALA A 231 75.11 -18.29 6.64
C ALA A 231 75.43 -18.03 8.13
N SER A 232 74.37 -17.81 8.93
CA SER A 232 74.52 -17.63 10.40
C SER A 232 75.03 -18.87 11.08
N LEU A 233 74.51 -20.06 10.72
CA LEU A 233 74.99 -21.36 11.26
C LEU A 233 76.45 -21.63 10.86
N GLN A 234 76.81 -21.34 9.60
CA GLN A 234 78.19 -21.52 9.14
C GLN A 234 79.14 -20.57 9.87
N THR A 235 78.73 -19.33 10.11
CA THR A 235 79.52 -18.36 10.86
C THR A 235 79.68 -18.77 12.32
N ALA A 236 78.63 -19.21 12.96
CA ALA A 236 78.68 -19.72 14.33
C ALA A 236 79.57 -20.95 14.44
N GLY A 237 79.45 -21.93 13.47
CA GLY A 237 80.30 -23.11 13.44
C GLY A 237 81.79 -22.80 13.26
N ARG A 238 82.13 -21.78 12.49
CA ARG A 238 83.51 -21.31 12.33
C ARG A 238 84.06 -20.63 13.59
N LEU A 239 83.23 -19.84 14.28
CA LEU A 239 83.64 -19.17 15.53
C LEU A 239 83.81 -20.20 16.66
N LEU A 240 82.86 -21.15 16.81
CA LEU A 240 82.97 -22.18 17.82
C LEU A 240 84.08 -23.18 17.54
N GLY A 241 84.34 -23.53 16.29
CA GLY A 241 85.42 -24.45 15.92
C GLY A 241 86.84 -23.85 16.21
N ARG A 242 86.99 -22.57 16.07
CA ARG A 242 88.31 -21.92 16.41
C ARG A 242 88.56 -21.83 17.92
N THR A 243 87.56 -21.58 18.71
CA THR A 243 87.68 -21.48 20.17
C THR A 243 87.98 -22.80 20.86
N LEU A 244 87.46 -23.88 20.41
CA LEU A 244 87.72 -25.23 20.97
C LEU A 244 89.05 -25.81 20.55
N MET A 245 89.46 -25.59 19.32
CA MET A 245 90.74 -26.07 18.82
C MET A 245 91.96 -25.28 19.41
N ASP A 246 91.83 -23.97 19.63
CA ASP A 246 92.89 -23.16 20.27
C ASP A 246 93.01 -23.48 21.75
N TYR A 247 92.00 -23.90 22.47
CA TYR A 247 92.07 -24.25 23.88
C TYR A 247 92.63 -25.67 24.11
N LEU A 248 92.52 -26.63 23.19
CA LEU A 248 93.10 -27.95 23.31
C LEU A 248 94.51 -28.12 22.81
N ARG A 249 95.13 -27.00 22.34
CA ARG A 249 96.53 -26.97 21.83
C ARG A 249 97.50 -26.21 22.76
N GLN A 250 97.12 -25.90 23.97
CA GLN A 250 97.94 -25.55 25.08
C GLN A 250 98.04 -26.69 26.06
#